data_053617bc5275dfb83c5b8f514990d679
#
_entry.id   053617bc5275dfb83c5b8f514990d679
#
_cell.length_a   1.000
_cell.length_b   1.000
_cell.length_c   1.000
_cell.angle_alpha   90.00
_cell.angle_beta   90.00
_cell.angle_gamma   90.00
#
_symmetry.space_group_name_H-M   'P 1'
#
loop_
_entity.id
_entity.type
_entity.pdbx_description
1 polymer ?
#
loop_
_entity_poly.entity_id
_entity_poly.type
_entity_poly.pdbx_seq_one_letter_code
_entity_poly.pdbx_strand_id
1 'polypeptide(L)'
;MPIICGGTGLYVDAVLTSASFPEVPPNAKLRKELEKLSPEKLFRKLQKIDPARAETIDAKNPRRLIRAIEVAEALGNVPARTPAIERYDTLYIGLTLPKEELGARITARLLXXXXVAEAKRLHANRLSWRRMESLGLEYRFLAEFLQNKITKEEMIELLNIAIRQYAKRQMVWFKRNRKIKWFEPSDSRKILKEVAKFYKKKTVA
;
A
#
# COMPACT_ATOMS: atom_id res chain seq x y z
N MET A 1 -21.12 -12.07 8.95
CA MET A 1 -20.43 -10.75 8.89
C MET A 1 -19.06 -10.96 8.26
N PRO A 2 -18.80 -10.36 7.11
CA PRO A 2 -17.44 -10.44 6.51
C PRO A 2 -16.46 -9.55 7.27
N ILE A 3 -15.20 -9.97 7.32
CA ILE A 3 -14.12 -9.23 7.96
C ILE A 3 -13.04 -8.94 6.91
N ILE A 4 -12.69 -7.68 6.76
CA ILE A 4 -11.60 -7.25 5.88
C ILE A 4 -10.39 -6.91 6.77
N CYS A 5 -9.28 -7.60 6.57
CA CYS A 5 -8.06 -7.38 7.32
C CYS A 5 -6.93 -6.96 6.39
N GLY A 6 -6.26 -5.87 6.68
CA GLY A 6 -5.14 -5.41 5.87
C GLY A 6 -4.67 -4.01 6.19
N GLY A 7 -3.60 -3.59 5.54
CA GLY A 7 -2.97 -2.29 5.75
C GLY A 7 -2.83 -1.44 4.48
N THR A 8 -3.38 -1.89 3.35
CA THR A 8 -3.37 -1.11 2.11
C THR A 8 -4.68 -0.31 2.01
N GLY A 9 -4.65 0.91 2.55
CA GLY A 9 -5.85 1.74 2.67
C GLY A 9 -6.62 1.91 1.37
N LEU A 10 -5.92 2.06 0.25
CA LEU A 10 -6.57 2.18 -1.06
C LEU A 10 -7.47 0.99 -1.38
N TYR A 11 -7.04 -0.23 -1.05
CA TYR A 11 -7.84 -1.43 -1.31
C TYR A 11 -9.00 -1.56 -0.33
N VAL A 12 -8.77 -1.20 0.93
CA VAL A 12 -9.83 -1.17 1.94
C VAL A 12 -10.93 -0.19 1.50
N ASP A 13 -10.55 1.03 1.13
CA ASP A 13 -11.49 2.06 0.67
C ASP A 13 -12.23 1.60 -0.61
N ALA A 14 -11.52 0.98 -1.56
CA ALA A 14 -12.12 0.48 -2.81
C ALA A 14 -13.23 -0.55 -2.59
N VAL A 15 -13.10 -1.39 -1.58
CA VAL A 15 -14.13 -2.40 -1.23
C VAL A 15 -15.28 -1.77 -0.45
N LEU A 16 -14.96 -0.89 0.50
CA LEU A 16 -15.96 -0.36 1.45
C LEU A 16 -16.75 0.84 0.93
N THR A 17 -16.27 1.47 -0.15
CA THR A 17 -16.92 2.70 -0.65
C THR A 17 -17.24 2.60 -2.14
N SER A 18 -17.98 3.58 -2.64
CA SER A 18 -18.29 3.74 -4.06
C SER A 18 -17.10 4.32 -4.86
N ALA A 19 -15.89 4.34 -4.30
CA ALA A 19 -14.72 4.86 -5.02
C ALA A 19 -14.54 4.14 -6.36
N SER A 20 -14.67 4.89 -7.45
CA SER A 20 -14.51 4.33 -8.78
C SER A 20 -13.08 4.57 -9.28
N PHE A 21 -12.59 3.63 -10.04
CA PHE A 21 -11.28 3.70 -10.66
C PHE A 21 -11.45 3.57 -12.17
N PRO A 22 -10.72 4.35 -12.97
CA PRO A 22 -10.81 4.22 -14.42
C PRO A 22 -10.58 2.78 -14.89
N GLU A 23 -11.54 2.23 -15.64
CA GLU A 23 -11.49 0.87 -16.17
C GLU A 23 -10.61 0.80 -17.41
N VAL A 24 -9.39 1.28 -17.29
CA VAL A 24 -8.38 1.25 -18.33
C VAL A 24 -7.35 0.17 -17.98
N PRO A 25 -7.27 -0.90 -18.77
CA PRO A 25 -6.29 -1.96 -18.51
C PRO A 25 -4.86 -1.46 -18.68
N PRO A 26 -3.89 -2.09 -18.02
CA PRO A 26 -2.50 -1.67 -18.15
C PRO A 26 -1.96 -1.92 -19.57
N ASN A 27 -1.38 -0.88 -20.17
CA ASN A 27 -0.76 -0.95 -21.48
C ASN A 27 0.76 -1.16 -21.32
N ALA A 28 1.19 -2.41 -21.41
CA ALA A 28 2.60 -2.79 -21.18
C ALA A 28 3.56 -2.11 -22.15
N LYS A 29 3.16 -1.93 -23.41
CA LYS A 29 3.99 -1.26 -24.45
C LYS A 29 4.19 0.22 -24.08
N LEU A 30 3.10 0.92 -23.81
CA LEU A 30 3.15 2.33 -23.41
C LEU A 30 3.97 2.52 -22.14
N ARG A 31 3.76 1.69 -21.12
CA ARG A 31 4.51 1.77 -19.86
C ARG A 31 5.99 1.63 -20.07
N LYS A 32 6.42 0.65 -20.90
CA LYS A 32 7.83 0.42 -21.21
C LYS A 32 8.48 1.63 -21.89
N GLU A 33 7.73 2.35 -22.71
CA GLU A 33 8.19 3.59 -23.33
C GLU A 33 8.27 4.74 -22.32
N LEU A 34 7.22 4.91 -21.53
CA LEU A 34 7.15 5.98 -20.52
C LEU A 34 8.18 5.80 -19.39
N GLU A 35 8.49 4.56 -19.01
CA GLU A 35 9.50 4.25 -17.97
C GLU A 35 10.92 4.73 -18.33
N LYS A 36 11.19 5.02 -19.61
CA LYS A 36 12.46 5.57 -20.07
C LYS A 36 12.57 7.10 -19.87
N LEU A 37 11.44 7.75 -19.54
CA LEU A 37 11.36 9.21 -19.42
C LEU A 37 11.58 9.66 -17.97
N SER A 38 12.21 10.82 -17.81
CA SER A 38 12.32 11.45 -16.49
C SER A 38 10.95 11.95 -15.99
N PRO A 39 10.78 12.13 -14.68
CA PRO A 39 9.52 12.67 -14.14
C PRO A 39 9.10 13.98 -14.81
N GLU A 40 10.04 14.85 -15.13
CA GLU A 40 9.78 16.15 -15.76
C GLU A 40 9.20 15.97 -17.18
N LYS A 41 9.75 15.03 -17.96
CA LYS A 41 9.25 14.72 -19.30
C LYS A 41 7.86 14.09 -19.24
N LEU A 42 7.63 13.19 -18.29
CA LEU A 42 6.32 12.60 -18.04
C LEU A 42 5.30 13.67 -17.66
N PHE A 43 5.67 14.58 -16.77
CA PHE A 43 4.81 15.68 -16.33
C PHE A 43 4.42 16.58 -17.51
N ARG A 44 5.39 17.01 -18.32
CA ARG A 44 5.12 17.82 -19.54
C ARG A 44 4.21 17.09 -20.51
N LYS A 45 4.37 15.76 -20.68
CA LYS A 45 3.49 14.96 -21.53
C LYS A 45 2.06 14.95 -20.97
N LEU A 46 1.90 14.71 -19.67
CA LEU A 46 0.58 14.76 -19.03
C LEU A 46 -0.06 16.14 -19.14
N GLN A 47 0.74 17.20 -18.95
CA GLN A 47 0.26 18.59 -19.03
C GLN A 47 -0.34 18.93 -20.40
N LYS A 48 0.20 18.33 -21.48
CA LYS A 48 -0.33 18.51 -22.84
C LYS A 48 -1.63 17.73 -23.08
N ILE A 49 -1.77 16.56 -22.47
CA ILE A 49 -2.93 15.67 -22.68
C ILE A 49 -4.07 16.04 -21.73
N ASP A 50 -3.73 16.29 -20.47
CA ASP A 50 -4.72 16.58 -19.41
C ASP A 50 -4.14 17.64 -18.45
N PRO A 51 -4.26 18.93 -18.79
CA PRO A 51 -3.79 20.03 -17.93
C PRO A 51 -4.40 20.01 -16.54
N ALA A 52 -5.70 19.74 -16.46
CA ALA A 52 -6.43 19.73 -15.17
C ALA A 52 -5.89 18.65 -14.24
N ARG A 53 -5.57 17.48 -14.77
CA ARG A 53 -4.95 16.43 -13.97
C ARG A 53 -3.51 16.78 -13.58
N ALA A 54 -2.77 17.44 -14.45
CA ALA A 54 -1.41 17.86 -14.18
C ALA A 54 -1.32 18.83 -12.98
N GLU A 55 -2.30 19.72 -12.80
CA GLU A 55 -2.35 20.65 -11.66
C GLU A 55 -2.43 19.95 -10.30
N THR A 56 -3.04 18.77 -10.25
CA THR A 56 -3.35 18.09 -8.98
C THR A 56 -2.47 16.88 -8.68
N ILE A 57 -1.66 16.45 -9.64
CA ILE A 57 -0.86 15.24 -9.50
C ILE A 57 0.50 15.53 -8.84
N ASP A 58 1.04 14.54 -8.16
CA ASP A 58 2.41 14.58 -7.65
C ASP A 58 3.39 14.45 -8.82
N ALA A 59 3.95 15.58 -9.26
CA ALA A 59 4.85 15.68 -10.41
C ALA A 59 6.18 14.90 -10.23
N LYS A 60 6.51 14.54 -8.99
CA LYS A 60 7.75 13.80 -8.69
C LYS A 60 7.55 12.27 -8.64
N ASN A 61 6.32 11.79 -8.89
CA ASN A 61 6.00 10.37 -8.79
C ASN A 61 5.80 9.76 -10.19
N PRO A 62 6.83 9.12 -10.78
CA PRO A 62 6.73 8.60 -12.14
C PRO A 62 5.62 7.55 -12.30
N ARG A 63 5.38 6.70 -11.29
CA ARG A 63 4.31 5.69 -11.37
C ARG A 63 2.93 6.34 -11.49
N ARG A 64 2.69 7.42 -10.75
CA ARG A 64 1.42 8.17 -10.84
C ARG A 64 1.28 8.89 -12.17
N LEU A 65 2.37 9.50 -12.64
CA LEU A 65 2.41 10.18 -13.94
C LEU A 65 2.12 9.20 -15.08
N ILE A 66 2.81 8.05 -15.09
CA ILE A 66 2.61 7.01 -16.12
C ILE A 66 1.14 6.54 -16.11
N ARG A 67 0.58 6.26 -14.93
CA ARG A 67 -0.83 5.84 -14.84
C ARG A 67 -1.79 6.92 -15.32
N ALA A 68 -1.53 8.18 -14.99
CA ALA A 68 -2.37 9.29 -15.45
C ALA A 68 -2.32 9.45 -16.98
N ILE A 69 -1.12 9.36 -17.57
CA ILE A 69 -0.94 9.40 -19.04
C ILE A 69 -1.68 8.23 -19.70
N GLU A 70 -1.52 7.01 -19.15
CA GLU A 70 -2.18 5.80 -19.65
C GLU A 70 -3.71 5.97 -19.68
N VAL A 71 -4.28 6.53 -18.61
CA VAL A 71 -5.73 6.78 -18.51
C VAL A 71 -6.14 7.91 -19.47
N ALA A 72 -5.39 9.00 -19.49
CA ALA A 72 -5.71 10.15 -20.36
C ALA A 72 -5.61 9.79 -21.85
N GLU A 73 -4.63 8.97 -22.27
CA GLU A 73 -4.54 8.49 -23.65
C GLU A 73 -5.72 7.59 -24.04
N ALA A 74 -6.25 6.82 -23.09
CA ALA A 74 -7.36 5.90 -23.35
C ALA A 74 -8.74 6.59 -23.34
N LEU A 75 -8.94 7.57 -22.47
CA LEU A 75 -10.27 8.18 -22.22
C LEU A 75 -10.36 9.67 -22.62
N GLY A 76 -9.25 10.26 -23.09
CA GLY A 76 -9.18 11.70 -23.37
C GLY A 76 -8.75 12.53 -22.17
N ASN A 77 -9.15 12.13 -20.98
CA ASN A 77 -8.75 12.77 -19.72
C ASN A 77 -8.80 11.77 -18.57
N VAL A 78 -8.22 12.15 -17.43
CA VAL A 78 -8.35 11.34 -16.20
C VAL A 78 -9.64 11.76 -15.48
N PRO A 79 -10.63 10.86 -15.35
CA PRO A 79 -11.89 11.22 -14.70
C PRO A 79 -11.68 11.81 -13.31
N ALA A 80 -12.42 12.88 -13.00
CA ALA A 80 -12.40 13.49 -11.69
C ALA A 80 -12.87 12.48 -10.62
N ARG A 81 -12.23 12.52 -9.46
CA ARG A 81 -12.67 11.65 -8.36
C ARG A 81 -13.97 12.18 -7.77
N THR A 82 -15.00 11.37 -7.83
CA THR A 82 -16.23 11.64 -7.10
C THR A 82 -16.05 11.34 -5.61
N PRO A 83 -16.72 12.08 -4.73
CA PRO A 83 -16.72 11.74 -3.32
C PRO A 83 -17.17 10.30 -3.09
N ALA A 84 -16.39 9.55 -2.37
CA ALA A 84 -16.69 8.15 -2.12
C ALA A 84 -17.72 8.00 -0.99
N ILE A 85 -18.83 7.35 -1.30
CA ILE A 85 -19.92 7.07 -0.35
C ILE A 85 -19.71 5.67 0.22
N GLU A 86 -19.91 5.49 1.52
CA GLU A 86 -19.83 4.16 2.12
C GLU A 86 -20.93 3.24 1.59
N ARG A 87 -20.54 2.05 1.16
CA ARG A 87 -21.47 1.02 0.65
C ARG A 87 -22.07 0.17 1.75
N TYR A 88 -21.38 0.11 2.89
CA TYR A 88 -21.76 -0.80 3.98
C TYR A 88 -21.72 -0.07 5.31
N ASP A 89 -22.60 -0.49 6.23
CA ASP A 89 -22.46 -0.11 7.63
C ASP A 89 -21.25 -0.87 8.17
N THR A 90 -20.17 -0.16 8.48
CA THR A 90 -18.87 -0.73 8.76
C THR A 90 -18.32 -0.31 10.12
N LEU A 91 -17.91 -1.29 10.93
CA LEU A 91 -17.11 -1.03 12.13
C LEU A 91 -15.64 -1.01 11.72
N TYR A 92 -14.99 0.13 11.91
CA TYR A 92 -13.56 0.31 11.62
C TYR A 92 -12.76 0.16 12.91
N ILE A 93 -11.85 -0.82 12.92
CA ILE A 93 -10.92 -1.06 14.02
C ILE A 93 -9.49 -0.85 13.49
N GLY A 94 -8.78 0.09 14.06
CA GLY A 94 -7.37 0.34 13.76
C GLY A 94 -6.49 -0.19 14.89
N LEU A 95 -5.38 -0.82 14.52
CA LEU A 95 -4.38 -1.25 15.50
C LEU A 95 -3.17 -0.31 15.43
N THR A 96 -2.70 0.10 16.59
CA THR A 96 -1.51 0.96 16.68
C THR A 96 -0.60 0.47 17.81
N LEU A 97 0.68 0.77 17.68
CA LEU A 97 1.70 0.46 18.68
C LEU A 97 2.62 1.65 18.87
N PRO A 98 3.21 1.81 20.06
CA PRO A 98 4.31 2.75 20.25
C PRO A 98 5.44 2.45 19.26
N LYS A 99 6.15 3.49 18.83
CA LYS A 99 7.22 3.38 17.81
C LYS A 99 8.32 2.39 18.21
N GLU A 100 8.67 2.40 19.47
CA GLU A 100 9.72 1.57 20.04
C GLU A 100 9.31 0.09 19.98
N GLU A 101 8.09 -0.22 20.42
CA GLU A 101 7.56 -1.57 20.39
C GLU A 101 7.40 -2.07 18.95
N LEU A 102 6.93 -1.22 18.04
CA LEU A 102 6.84 -1.56 16.62
C LEU A 102 8.22 -1.91 16.07
N GLY A 103 9.26 -1.12 16.41
CA GLY A 103 10.63 -1.39 16.01
C GLY A 103 11.14 -2.74 16.53
N ALA A 104 10.90 -3.02 17.79
CA ALA A 104 11.30 -4.30 18.41
C ALA A 104 10.61 -5.50 17.71
N ARG A 105 9.32 -5.40 17.45
CA ARG A 105 8.56 -6.45 16.74
C ARG A 105 9.06 -6.67 15.31
N ILE A 106 9.41 -5.59 14.59
CA ILE A 106 9.98 -5.67 13.23
C ILE A 106 11.31 -6.45 13.29
N THR A 107 12.19 -6.04 14.17
CA THR A 107 13.51 -6.69 14.31
C THR A 107 13.36 -8.17 14.70
N ALA A 108 12.54 -8.48 15.69
CA ALA A 108 12.27 -9.86 16.11
C ALA A 108 11.76 -10.73 14.96
N ARG A 109 10.83 -10.20 14.16
CA ARG A 109 10.30 -10.91 12.99
C ARG A 109 11.36 -11.16 11.92
N LEU A 110 12.25 -10.20 11.69
CA LEU A 110 13.33 -10.33 10.69
C LEU A 110 14.37 -11.35 11.15
N LEU A 111 14.68 -11.36 12.43
CA LEU A 111 15.62 -12.33 13.00
C LEU A 111 15.08 -13.76 13.04
N UNK A 112 13.92 -13.86 13.19
CA UNK A 112 13.25 -15.12 13.21
C UNK A 112 13.48 -15.89 11.96
N UNK A 113 14.31 -15.62 11.06
CA UNK A 113 14.74 -16.27 9.95
C UNK A 113 13.72 -16.83 9.02
N UNK A 114 12.68 -16.77 9.34
CA UNK A 114 11.61 -17.20 8.53
C UNK A 114 11.48 -16.46 7.22
N UNK A 115 11.78 -15.34 7.20
CA UNK A 115 11.80 -14.51 6.09
C UNK A 115 12.91 -14.77 5.15
N VAL A 116 14.14 -15.08 5.61
CA VAL A 116 15.31 -15.43 4.76
C VAL A 116 15.17 -16.83 4.16
N ALA A 117 14.80 -17.80 4.97
CA ALA A 117 14.58 -19.17 4.48
C ALA A 117 13.49 -19.25 3.41
N GLU A 118 12.42 -18.49 3.61
CA GLU A 118 11.32 -18.40 2.63
C GLU A 118 11.83 -17.80 1.31
N ALA A 119 12.58 -16.71 1.38
CA ALA A 119 13.12 -16.07 0.18
C ALA A 119 14.07 -17.02 -0.59
N LYS A 120 14.92 -17.74 0.14
CA LYS A 120 15.78 -18.78 -0.45
C LYS A 120 14.95 -19.85 -1.15
N ARG A 121 13.92 -20.37 -0.49
CA ARG A 121 13.01 -21.40 -1.05
C ARG A 121 12.28 -20.87 -2.30
N LEU A 122 11.79 -19.64 -2.25
CA LEU A 122 11.11 -19.03 -3.40
C LEU A 122 12.05 -18.90 -4.59
N HIS A 123 13.29 -18.49 -4.34
CA HIS A 123 14.29 -18.39 -5.41
C HIS A 123 14.64 -19.79 -5.97
N ALA A 124 14.83 -20.78 -5.11
CA ALA A 124 15.07 -22.18 -5.55
C ALA A 124 13.89 -22.69 -6.39
N ASN A 125 12.66 -22.23 -6.12
CA ASN A 125 11.48 -22.55 -6.91
C ASN A 125 11.28 -21.58 -8.10
N ARG A 126 12.38 -21.09 -8.67
CA ARG A 126 12.45 -20.29 -9.91
C ARG A 126 11.86 -18.87 -9.81
N LEU A 127 11.64 -18.32 -8.61
CA LEU A 127 11.29 -16.91 -8.50
C LEU A 127 12.54 -16.06 -8.81
N SER A 128 12.51 -15.30 -9.90
CA SER A 128 13.66 -14.47 -10.29
C SER A 128 13.92 -13.35 -9.27
N TRP A 129 15.17 -12.95 -9.11
CA TRP A 129 15.55 -11.82 -8.25
C TRP A 129 14.76 -10.56 -8.56
N ARG A 130 14.64 -10.21 -9.84
CA ARG A 130 13.86 -9.06 -10.31
C ARG A 130 12.40 -9.13 -9.83
N ARG A 131 11.79 -10.33 -9.92
CA ARG A 131 10.41 -10.53 -9.44
C ARG A 131 10.33 -10.41 -7.92
N MET A 132 11.30 -11.00 -7.21
CA MET A 132 11.36 -10.90 -5.75
C MET A 132 11.47 -9.43 -5.29
N GLU A 133 12.36 -8.65 -5.89
CA GLU A 133 12.51 -7.22 -5.60
C GLU A 133 11.20 -6.44 -5.85
N SER A 134 10.42 -6.84 -6.86
CA SER A 134 9.13 -6.19 -7.18
C SER A 134 7.99 -6.53 -6.22
N LEU A 135 8.12 -7.57 -5.39
CA LEU A 135 7.09 -7.98 -4.43
C LEU A 135 6.97 -7.02 -3.23
N GLY A 136 7.97 -6.20 -3.02
CA GLY A 136 7.89 -5.12 -2.03
C GLY A 136 8.93 -5.22 -0.93
N LEU A 137 8.71 -4.42 0.09
CA LEU A 137 9.66 -4.07 1.16
C LEU A 137 10.61 -5.20 1.57
N GLU A 138 10.06 -6.24 2.18
CA GLU A 138 10.87 -7.30 2.77
C GLU A 138 11.65 -8.07 1.72
N TYR A 139 10.96 -8.51 0.67
CA TYR A 139 11.55 -9.32 -0.39
C TYR A 139 12.61 -8.58 -1.19
N ARG A 140 12.49 -7.27 -1.33
CA ARG A 140 13.51 -6.47 -2.01
C ARG A 140 14.85 -6.57 -1.29
N PHE A 141 14.88 -6.24 0.01
CA PHE A 141 16.13 -6.26 0.78
C PHE A 141 16.64 -7.69 1.02
N LEU A 142 15.73 -8.66 1.14
CA LEU A 142 16.11 -10.08 1.20
C LEU A 142 16.80 -10.52 -0.11
N ALA A 143 16.28 -10.07 -1.26
CA ALA A 143 16.90 -10.37 -2.55
C ALA A 143 18.30 -9.74 -2.66
N GLU A 144 18.45 -8.50 -2.22
CA GLU A 144 19.75 -7.81 -2.21
C GLU A 144 20.77 -8.53 -1.30
N PHE A 145 20.34 -8.94 -0.12
CA PHE A 145 21.15 -9.71 0.83
C PHE A 145 21.56 -11.09 0.25
N LEU A 146 20.59 -11.83 -0.31
CA LEU A 146 20.85 -13.15 -0.87
C LEU A 146 21.76 -13.11 -2.12
N GLN A 147 21.83 -11.97 -2.77
CA GLN A 147 22.78 -11.73 -3.87
C GLN A 147 24.13 -11.18 -3.39
N ASN A 148 24.35 -11.10 -2.07
CA ASN A 148 25.56 -10.55 -1.44
C ASN A 148 25.83 -9.08 -1.82
N LYS A 149 24.77 -8.31 -2.12
CA LYS A 149 24.87 -6.87 -2.43
C LYS A 149 24.93 -6.01 -1.17
N ILE A 150 24.38 -6.53 -0.08
CA ILE A 150 24.37 -5.90 1.24
C ILE A 150 24.61 -6.96 2.31
N THR A 151 25.15 -6.57 3.46
CA THR A 151 25.33 -7.45 4.61
C THR A 151 23.98 -7.72 5.31
N LYS A 152 23.99 -8.69 6.23
CA LYS A 152 22.80 -8.98 7.05
C LYS A 152 22.43 -7.78 7.93
N GLU A 153 23.41 -7.11 8.49
CA GLU A 153 23.24 -5.94 9.34
C GLU A 153 22.62 -4.79 8.56
N GLU A 154 23.14 -4.50 7.38
CA GLU A 154 22.60 -3.49 6.46
C GLU A 154 21.17 -3.83 6.06
N MET A 155 20.90 -5.09 5.74
CA MET A 155 19.53 -5.55 5.41
C MET A 155 18.55 -5.24 6.55
N ILE A 156 18.91 -5.57 7.79
CA ILE A 156 18.05 -5.33 8.96
C ILE A 156 17.82 -3.84 9.16
N GLU A 157 18.85 -3.02 9.04
CA GLU A 157 18.75 -1.56 9.19
C GLU A 157 17.82 -0.96 8.11
N LEU A 158 18.09 -1.27 6.84
CA LEU A 158 17.31 -0.77 5.71
C LEU A 158 15.84 -1.20 5.80
N LEU A 159 15.60 -2.46 6.20
CA LEU A 159 14.24 -2.96 6.42
C LEU A 159 13.53 -2.22 7.55
N ASN A 160 14.18 -1.99 8.67
CA ASN A 160 13.61 -1.23 9.78
C ASN A 160 13.20 0.17 9.32
N ILE A 161 14.07 0.86 8.60
CA ILE A 161 13.78 2.20 8.06
C ILE A 161 12.55 2.13 7.12
N ALA A 162 12.57 1.20 6.18
CA ALA A 162 11.53 1.10 5.15
C ALA A 162 10.16 0.73 5.75
N ILE A 163 10.13 -0.19 6.73
CA ILE A 163 8.90 -0.62 7.39
C ILE A 163 8.34 0.52 8.26
N ARG A 164 9.18 1.25 8.99
CA ARG A 164 8.75 2.42 9.76
C ARG A 164 8.15 3.50 8.85
N GLN A 165 8.77 3.75 7.70
CA GLN A 165 8.23 4.68 6.70
C GLN A 165 6.89 4.19 6.15
N TYR A 166 6.76 2.88 5.92
CA TYR A 166 5.50 2.28 5.47
C TYR A 166 4.40 2.43 6.52
N ALA A 167 4.70 2.13 7.78
CA ALA A 167 3.76 2.32 8.89
C ALA A 167 3.32 3.77 9.02
N LYS A 168 4.25 4.73 8.87
CA LYS A 168 3.92 6.16 8.85
C LYS A 168 2.92 6.49 7.72
N ARG A 169 3.14 5.96 6.51
CA ARG A 169 2.22 6.16 5.38
C ARG A 169 0.84 5.56 5.66
N GLN A 170 0.78 4.37 6.27
CA GLN A 170 -0.49 3.75 6.68
C GLN A 170 -1.23 4.65 7.68
N MET A 171 -0.54 5.15 8.71
CA MET A 171 -1.15 6.04 9.69
C MET A 171 -1.68 7.34 9.06
N VAL A 172 -0.91 7.94 8.14
CA VAL A 172 -1.37 9.13 7.39
C VAL A 172 -2.63 8.83 6.59
N TRP A 173 -2.72 7.66 6.00
CA TRP A 173 -3.93 7.25 5.24
C TRP A 173 -5.12 7.05 6.18
N PHE A 174 -4.98 6.17 7.15
CA PHE A 174 -6.11 5.75 8.00
C PHE A 174 -6.60 6.83 8.96
N LYS A 175 -5.73 7.72 9.44
CA LYS A 175 -6.14 8.85 10.30
C LYS A 175 -7.10 9.84 9.62
N ARG A 176 -7.22 9.80 8.30
CA ARG A 176 -8.24 10.60 7.58
C ARG A 176 -9.66 10.14 7.87
N ASN A 177 -9.83 8.86 8.20
CA ASN A 177 -11.14 8.30 8.56
C ASN A 177 -11.35 8.41 10.07
N ARG A 178 -12.16 9.40 10.50
CA ARG A 178 -12.45 9.66 11.91
C ARG A 178 -13.32 8.60 12.57
N LYS A 179 -13.91 7.65 11.80
CA LYS A 179 -14.71 6.55 12.34
C LYS A 179 -13.86 5.42 12.89
N ILE A 180 -12.55 5.39 12.62
CA ILE A 180 -11.67 4.33 13.09
C ILE A 180 -11.49 4.42 14.62
N LYS A 181 -11.84 3.35 15.30
CA LYS A 181 -11.56 3.17 16.74
C LYS A 181 -10.19 2.52 16.88
N TRP A 182 -9.28 3.25 17.51
CA TRP A 182 -7.88 2.82 17.64
C TRP A 182 -7.65 2.04 18.92
N PHE A 183 -6.95 0.91 18.82
CA PHE A 183 -6.62 0.00 19.92
C PHE A 183 -5.18 -0.46 19.82
N GLU A 184 -4.65 -0.92 20.96
CA GLU A 184 -3.42 -1.72 20.93
C GLU A 184 -3.78 -3.18 20.66
N PRO A 185 -2.87 -3.97 20.09
CA PRO A 185 -3.13 -5.41 19.86
C PRO A 185 -3.43 -6.20 21.14
N SER A 186 -2.97 -5.70 22.29
CA SER A 186 -3.25 -6.26 23.62
C SER A 186 -4.70 -6.02 24.07
N ASP A 187 -5.41 -5.06 23.48
CA ASP A 187 -6.79 -4.66 23.87
C ASP A 187 -7.89 -5.62 23.35
N SER A 188 -7.59 -6.90 23.19
CA SER A 188 -8.54 -7.88 22.62
C SER A 188 -9.92 -7.84 23.25
N ARG A 189 -10.01 -7.71 24.57
CA ARG A 189 -11.30 -7.65 25.30
C ARG A 189 -12.10 -6.39 24.92
N LYS A 190 -11.43 -5.25 24.77
CA LYS A 190 -12.07 -3.98 24.36
C LYS A 190 -12.57 -4.09 22.91
N ILE A 191 -11.76 -4.67 22.04
CA ILE A 191 -12.13 -4.88 20.62
C ILE A 191 -13.37 -5.78 20.54
N LEU A 192 -13.38 -6.90 21.28
CA LEU A 192 -14.53 -7.82 21.30
C LEU A 192 -15.82 -7.13 21.81
N LYS A 193 -15.70 -6.26 22.81
CA LYS A 193 -16.85 -5.46 23.30
C LYS A 193 -17.42 -4.54 22.20
N GLU A 194 -16.55 -3.90 21.42
CA GLU A 194 -16.99 -3.03 20.32
C GLU A 194 -17.65 -3.84 19.19
N VAL A 195 -17.11 -5.01 18.88
CA VAL A 195 -17.70 -5.92 17.89
C VAL A 195 -19.08 -6.39 18.34
N ALA A 196 -19.21 -6.81 19.61
CA ALA A 196 -20.48 -7.26 20.17
C ALA A 196 -21.53 -6.14 20.18
N LYS A 197 -21.11 -4.91 20.53
CA LYS A 197 -21.99 -3.73 20.49
C LYS A 197 -22.48 -3.43 19.06
N PHE A 198 -21.59 -3.51 18.09
CA PHE A 198 -21.93 -3.31 16.67
C PHE A 198 -22.93 -4.36 16.18
N TYR A 199 -22.72 -5.61 16.59
CA TYR A 199 -23.60 -6.74 16.25
C TYR A 199 -25.03 -6.56 16.84
N LYS A 200 -25.12 -6.27 18.14
CA LYS A 200 -26.41 -6.06 18.82
C LYS A 200 -27.23 -4.94 18.18
N LYS A 201 -26.59 -3.86 17.78
CA LYS A 201 -27.27 -2.75 17.10
C LYS A 201 -27.94 -3.18 15.79
N LYS A 202 -27.37 -4.19 15.11
CA LYS A 202 -27.92 -4.70 13.84
C LYS A 202 -29.03 -5.73 14.00
N THR A 203 -29.09 -6.39 15.15
CA THR A 203 -30.11 -7.42 15.40
C THR A 203 -31.44 -6.80 15.88
N VAL A 204 -31.40 -5.55 16.31
CA VAL A 204 -32.58 -4.82 16.85
C VAL A 204 -33.18 -3.85 15.81
N ALA A 205 -32.50 -3.63 14.67
CA ALA A 205 -32.98 -2.80 13.57
C ALA A 205 -33.55 -3.64 12.43
#